data_23a506877bd9c7dde21b6f91ff6804ad
#
_entry.id   23a506877bd9c7dde21b6f91ff6804ad
#
_cell.length_a   1.000
_cell.length_b   1.000
_cell.length_c   1.000
_cell.angle_alpha   90.00
_cell.angle_beta   90.00
_cell.angle_gamma   90.00
#
_symmetry.space_group_name_H-M   'P 1'
#
loop_
_entity.id
_entity.type
_entity.pdbx_description
1 polymer ?
#
loop_
_entity_poly.entity_id
_entity_poly.type
_entity_poly.pdbx_seq_one_letter_code
_entity_poly.pdbx_strand_id
1 'polypeptide(L)'
;MDQTIQQSLAGKRFALMGFEPSERDAIIEALGSVRCNGHSLDAAPNIPGLNSLSLFDGCIVNASAVGAGEDPAPIEMIARSRKPAVIVGSFDELATRFPGVAQINRDFVLRPCKPEDLLLRAYGVLRFAQTEEVVAQVADRNGARRIVVADDDATTIVMISTILKHFHYECEIARDGEQAVEIARKMKPDLMLLDVSMPNLNGFEALTVLRSDMVTRSTPVILVSAHRDEAEVVRGFSLGADDYVTKPFNSGELMARINRVLRDPDDR
;
A
#
# COMPACT_ATOMS: atom_id res chain seq x y z
N MET A 1 -0.11 -1.64 -22.43
CA MET A 1 -0.74 -1.76 -21.10
C MET A 1 -1.42 -3.11 -21.01
N ASP A 2 -1.28 -3.81 -19.89
CA ASP A 2 -1.80 -5.17 -19.66
C ASP A 2 -3.35 -5.18 -19.78
N GLN A 3 -3.90 -6.22 -20.44
CA GLN A 3 -5.36 -6.41 -20.59
C GLN A 3 -6.07 -6.48 -19.25
N THR A 4 -5.41 -7.00 -18.21
CA THR A 4 -5.95 -7.10 -16.86
C THR A 4 -6.23 -5.71 -16.26
N ILE A 5 -5.31 -4.76 -16.48
CA ILE A 5 -5.47 -3.37 -16.01
C ILE A 5 -6.63 -2.70 -16.74
N GLN A 6 -6.71 -2.86 -18.07
CA GLN A 6 -7.79 -2.30 -18.88
C GLN A 6 -9.16 -2.81 -18.46
N GLN A 7 -9.30 -4.12 -18.23
CA GLN A 7 -10.56 -4.73 -17.79
C GLN A 7 -10.98 -4.26 -16.41
N SER A 8 -10.03 -4.10 -15.48
CA SER A 8 -10.33 -3.69 -14.10
C SER A 8 -10.71 -2.22 -13.98
N LEU A 9 -10.20 -1.36 -14.86
CA LEU A 9 -10.52 0.06 -14.90
C LEU A 9 -11.78 0.36 -15.73
N ALA A 10 -12.19 -0.52 -16.62
CA ALA A 10 -13.33 -0.30 -17.51
C ALA A 10 -14.62 -0.01 -16.72
N GLY A 11 -15.31 1.07 -17.10
CA GLY A 11 -16.54 1.53 -16.46
C GLY A 11 -16.37 2.26 -15.12
N LYS A 12 -15.14 2.34 -14.58
CA LYS A 12 -14.85 3.07 -13.34
C LYS A 12 -14.89 4.59 -13.57
N ARG A 13 -15.27 5.33 -12.52
CA ARG A 13 -15.40 6.78 -12.53
C ARG A 13 -14.44 7.41 -11.54
N PHE A 14 -13.63 8.35 -12.00
CA PHE A 14 -12.70 9.11 -11.18
C PHE A 14 -13.09 10.59 -11.09
N ALA A 15 -13.06 11.14 -9.89
CA ALA A 15 -13.14 12.56 -9.65
C ALA A 15 -11.76 13.19 -9.81
N LEU A 16 -11.63 14.23 -10.65
CA LEU A 16 -10.40 14.99 -10.87
C LEU A 16 -10.50 16.33 -10.12
N MET A 17 -9.50 16.66 -9.31
CA MET A 17 -9.52 17.85 -8.46
C MET A 17 -8.20 18.63 -8.56
N GLY A 18 -8.31 19.94 -8.85
CA GLY A 18 -7.21 20.89 -8.77
C GLY A 18 -6.23 20.86 -9.95
N PHE A 19 -6.64 20.39 -11.10
CA PHE A 19 -5.79 20.36 -12.30
C PHE A 19 -6.05 21.52 -13.24
N GLU A 20 -4.98 22.07 -13.80
CA GLU A 20 -5.09 23.01 -14.91
C GLU A 20 -5.79 22.37 -16.13
N PRO A 21 -6.51 23.12 -16.95
CA PRO A 21 -7.32 22.58 -18.05
C PRO A 21 -6.57 21.62 -18.97
N SER A 22 -5.33 21.94 -19.36
CA SER A 22 -4.52 21.12 -20.25
C SER A 22 -4.10 19.79 -19.64
N GLU A 23 -3.70 19.79 -18.36
CA GLU A 23 -3.30 18.58 -17.64
C GLU A 23 -4.53 17.70 -17.36
N ARG A 24 -5.62 18.32 -16.96
CA ARG A 24 -6.91 17.64 -16.75
C ARG A 24 -7.39 16.91 -17.99
N ASP A 25 -7.36 17.58 -19.14
CA ASP A 25 -7.85 17.01 -20.40
C ASP A 25 -6.96 15.84 -20.84
N ALA A 26 -5.64 15.90 -20.62
CA ALA A 26 -4.73 14.80 -20.86
C ALA A 26 -5.04 13.59 -19.93
N ILE A 27 -5.38 13.84 -18.67
CA ILE A 27 -5.77 12.77 -17.73
C ILE A 27 -7.11 12.13 -18.16
N ILE A 28 -8.08 12.93 -18.60
CA ILE A 28 -9.38 12.43 -19.10
C ILE A 28 -9.17 11.57 -20.35
N GLU A 29 -8.32 11.99 -21.27
CA GLU A 29 -7.99 11.22 -22.46
C GLU A 29 -7.34 9.88 -22.10
N ALA A 30 -6.38 9.90 -21.17
CA ALA A 30 -5.72 8.69 -20.68
C ALA A 30 -6.73 7.71 -20.02
N LEU A 31 -7.63 8.20 -19.19
CA LEU A 31 -8.69 7.38 -18.58
C LEU A 31 -9.62 6.83 -19.66
N GLY A 32 -9.99 7.63 -20.66
CA GLY A 32 -10.83 7.23 -21.79
C GLY A 32 -10.20 6.09 -22.61
N SER A 33 -8.88 6.05 -22.75
CA SER A 33 -8.16 4.99 -23.47
C SER A 33 -8.37 3.58 -22.88
N VAL A 34 -8.73 3.51 -21.60
CA VAL A 34 -9.04 2.26 -20.86
C VAL A 34 -10.52 2.13 -20.52
N ARG A 35 -11.39 2.89 -21.20
CA ARG A 35 -12.84 2.92 -20.96
C ARG A 35 -13.23 3.34 -19.52
N CYS A 36 -12.41 4.16 -18.91
CA CYS A 36 -12.65 4.76 -17.61
C CYS A 36 -13.13 6.21 -17.80
N ASN A 37 -13.93 6.74 -16.90
CA ASN A 37 -14.47 8.08 -17.00
C ASN A 37 -13.83 9.01 -15.97
N GLY A 38 -13.23 10.10 -16.44
CA GLY A 38 -12.73 11.20 -15.59
C GLY A 38 -13.75 12.35 -15.56
N HIS A 39 -14.03 12.88 -14.37
CA HIS A 39 -14.95 14.02 -14.18
C HIS A 39 -14.25 15.10 -13.35
N SER A 40 -14.13 16.32 -13.90
CA SER A 40 -13.60 17.47 -13.14
C SER A 40 -14.63 17.95 -12.13
N LEU A 41 -14.17 18.15 -10.90
CA LEU A 41 -14.96 18.77 -9.82
C LEU A 41 -14.63 20.26 -9.64
N ASP A 42 -13.61 20.78 -10.34
CA ASP A 42 -13.15 22.17 -10.17
C ASP A 42 -14.10 23.21 -10.78
N ALA A 43 -15.00 22.78 -11.65
CA ALA A 43 -15.96 23.67 -12.34
C ALA A 43 -17.25 23.97 -11.53
N ALA A 44 -17.42 23.40 -10.36
CA ALA A 44 -18.60 23.63 -9.56
C ALA A 44 -18.36 24.80 -8.58
N PRO A 45 -19.15 25.89 -8.63
CA PRO A 45 -19.04 27.02 -7.70
C PRO A 45 -19.44 26.65 -6.25
N ASN A 46 -19.91 25.44 -6.02
CA ASN A 46 -20.06 24.81 -4.72
C ASN A 46 -19.34 23.47 -4.80
N ILE A 47 -18.19 23.35 -4.14
CA ILE A 47 -17.55 22.04 -3.97
C ILE A 47 -18.63 21.09 -3.42
N PRO A 48 -19.02 20.06 -4.16
CA PRO A 48 -20.06 19.18 -3.68
C PRO A 48 -19.60 18.57 -2.37
N GLY A 49 -20.41 18.61 -1.33
CA GLY A 49 -20.08 17.99 -0.06
C GLY A 49 -19.71 16.52 -0.22
N LEU A 50 -19.19 15.90 0.83
CA LEU A 50 -18.76 14.48 0.92
C LEU A 50 -19.70 13.49 0.17
N ASN A 51 -20.97 13.82 0.07
CA ASN A 51 -21.98 13.02 -0.63
C ASN A 51 -21.75 12.91 -2.15
N SER A 52 -21.07 13.87 -2.77
CA SER A 52 -20.80 13.83 -4.22
C SER A 52 -19.69 12.86 -4.59
N LEU A 53 -18.74 12.63 -3.68
CA LEU A 53 -17.67 11.65 -3.89
C LEU A 53 -18.20 10.21 -3.87
N SER A 54 -19.39 9.97 -3.31
CA SER A 54 -20.02 8.64 -3.32
C SER A 54 -20.30 8.13 -4.74
N LEU A 55 -20.45 9.03 -5.71
CA LEU A 55 -20.71 8.71 -7.12
C LEU A 55 -19.47 8.21 -7.88
N PHE A 56 -18.28 8.31 -7.29
CA PHE A 56 -17.02 7.97 -7.92
C PHE A 56 -16.41 6.72 -7.27
N ASP A 57 -15.67 5.95 -8.05
CA ASP A 57 -14.92 4.80 -7.60
C ASP A 57 -13.59 5.22 -6.95
N GLY A 58 -13.02 6.35 -7.40
CA GLY A 58 -11.79 6.92 -6.86
C GLY A 58 -11.61 8.39 -7.19
N CYS A 59 -10.53 8.98 -6.70
CA CYS A 59 -10.15 10.37 -6.91
C CYS A 59 -8.75 10.48 -7.48
N ILE A 60 -8.50 11.49 -8.31
CA ILE A 60 -7.16 11.91 -8.75
C ILE A 60 -7.02 13.38 -8.37
N VAL A 61 -6.01 13.72 -7.60
CA VAL A 61 -5.89 15.03 -6.94
C VAL A 61 -4.54 15.65 -7.21
N ASN A 62 -4.54 16.92 -7.62
CA ASN A 62 -3.33 17.71 -7.73
C ASN A 62 -2.89 18.21 -6.35
N ALA A 63 -1.68 17.87 -5.93
CA ALA A 63 -1.11 18.30 -4.65
C ALA A 63 -0.97 19.84 -4.53
N SER A 64 -0.74 20.54 -5.65
CA SER A 64 -0.59 22.01 -5.68
C SER A 64 -1.88 22.76 -5.34
N ALA A 65 -3.03 22.20 -5.69
CA ALA A 65 -4.35 22.80 -5.47
C ALA A 65 -4.81 22.73 -4.01
N VAL A 66 -4.08 21.98 -3.19
CA VAL A 66 -4.41 21.74 -1.80
C VAL A 66 -3.83 22.82 -0.93
N GLY A 67 -4.67 23.68 -0.36
CA GLY A 67 -4.26 24.70 0.63
C GLY A 67 -4.13 26.13 0.09
N ALA A 68 -4.65 26.42 -1.10
CA ALA A 68 -4.67 27.78 -1.64
C ALA A 68 -5.88 28.64 -1.21
N GLY A 69 -6.80 28.12 -0.38
CA GLY A 69 -8.03 28.82 0.03
C GLY A 69 -8.50 28.48 1.44
N GLU A 70 -9.45 29.29 1.96
CA GLU A 70 -10.03 29.19 3.32
C GLU A 70 -10.98 28.00 3.54
N ASP A 71 -11.29 27.20 2.52
CA ASP A 71 -12.13 26.01 2.65
C ASP A 71 -11.34 24.76 3.03
N PRO A 72 -11.94 23.83 3.78
CA PRO A 72 -11.29 22.57 4.14
C PRO A 72 -10.84 21.87 2.86
N ALA A 73 -9.54 21.78 2.73
CA ALA A 73 -8.86 21.34 1.53
C ALA A 73 -9.44 20.03 0.98
N PRO A 74 -9.43 19.82 -0.34
CA PRO A 74 -9.84 18.56 -1.00
C PRO A 74 -9.30 17.30 -0.30
N ILE A 75 -8.20 17.42 0.40
CA ILE A 75 -7.56 16.35 1.18
C ILE A 75 -8.38 15.92 2.39
N GLU A 76 -8.93 16.86 3.18
CA GLU A 76 -9.80 16.46 4.29
C GLU A 76 -11.06 15.77 3.81
N MET A 77 -11.59 16.21 2.67
CA MET A 77 -12.72 15.54 2.02
C MET A 77 -12.37 14.11 1.61
N ILE A 78 -11.21 13.91 1.00
CA ILE A 78 -10.72 12.57 0.62
C ILE A 78 -10.44 11.74 1.86
N ALA A 79 -9.83 12.34 2.90
CA ALA A 79 -9.59 11.67 4.16
C ALA A 79 -10.87 11.14 4.80
N ARG A 80 -11.91 11.96 4.81
CA ARG A 80 -13.23 11.62 5.38
C ARG A 80 -14.02 10.67 4.48
N SER A 81 -13.85 10.74 3.16
CA SER A 81 -14.61 9.92 2.21
C SER A 81 -14.18 8.45 2.16
N ARG A 82 -12.99 8.11 2.68
CA ARG A 82 -12.34 6.79 2.54
C ARG A 82 -12.22 6.29 1.09
N LYS A 83 -12.41 7.15 0.10
CA LYS A 83 -12.29 6.79 -1.31
C LYS A 83 -10.84 6.58 -1.70
N PRO A 84 -10.56 5.60 -2.57
CA PRO A 84 -9.25 5.43 -3.18
C PRO A 84 -8.81 6.71 -3.88
N ALA A 85 -7.56 7.14 -3.67
CA ALA A 85 -7.08 8.37 -4.26
C ALA A 85 -5.64 8.24 -4.79
N VAL A 86 -5.39 8.84 -5.95
CA VAL A 86 -4.05 9.06 -6.50
C VAL A 86 -3.73 10.54 -6.38
N ILE A 87 -2.61 10.86 -5.72
CA ILE A 87 -2.18 12.24 -5.51
C ILE A 87 -1.02 12.52 -6.47
N VAL A 88 -1.14 13.57 -7.27
CA VAL A 88 -0.15 13.96 -8.28
C VAL A 88 0.56 15.22 -7.82
N GLY A 89 1.89 15.17 -7.68
CA GLY A 89 2.65 16.34 -7.21
C GLY A 89 4.16 16.19 -7.36
N SER A 90 4.90 17.25 -7.05
CA SER A 90 6.35 17.20 -6.89
C SER A 90 6.73 16.50 -5.58
N PHE A 91 7.99 16.08 -5.45
CA PHE A 91 8.49 15.48 -4.21
C PHE A 91 8.30 16.41 -3.00
N ASP A 92 8.64 17.71 -3.17
CA ASP A 92 8.56 18.71 -2.11
C ASP A 92 7.11 18.99 -1.68
N GLU A 93 6.18 19.03 -2.63
CA GLU A 93 4.74 19.19 -2.34
C GLU A 93 4.20 18.01 -1.55
N LEU A 94 4.56 16.80 -1.95
CA LEU A 94 4.10 15.58 -1.29
C LEU A 94 4.72 15.45 0.12
N ALA A 95 6.00 15.71 0.27
CA ALA A 95 6.69 15.62 1.56
C ALA A 95 6.20 16.66 2.58
N THR A 96 5.88 17.89 2.12
CA THR A 96 5.49 19.01 3.01
C THR A 96 4.00 18.99 3.35
N ARG A 97 3.16 18.70 2.38
CA ARG A 97 1.69 18.81 2.52
C ARG A 97 1.01 17.53 2.94
N PHE A 98 1.72 16.41 2.82
CA PHE A 98 1.23 15.07 3.13
C PHE A 98 2.19 14.28 4.01
N PRO A 99 2.61 14.81 5.17
CA PRO A 99 3.39 14.03 6.11
C PRO A 99 2.52 12.85 6.58
N GLY A 100 2.83 11.65 6.12
CA GLY A 100 2.06 10.45 6.41
C GLY A 100 1.12 9.97 5.29
N VAL A 101 1.44 10.26 4.03
CA VAL A 101 0.72 9.79 2.81
C VAL A 101 0.69 8.26 2.67
N ALA A 102 1.34 7.52 3.52
CA ALA A 102 1.13 6.09 3.67
C ALA A 102 -0.27 5.71 4.22
N GLN A 103 -1.28 6.56 3.99
CA GLN A 103 -2.67 6.16 4.20
C GLN A 103 -3.11 5.26 3.04
N ILE A 104 -3.60 4.15 3.37
CA ILE A 104 -3.64 2.89 2.65
C ILE A 104 -4.50 2.89 1.37
N ASN A 105 -5.50 3.73 1.26
CA ASN A 105 -6.29 3.89 0.04
C ASN A 105 -5.76 5.01 -0.87
N ARG A 106 -4.47 5.35 -0.73
CA ARG A 106 -3.85 6.44 -1.47
C ARG A 106 -2.52 6.02 -2.03
N ASP A 107 -2.28 6.48 -3.23
CA ASP A 107 -0.98 6.38 -3.88
C ASP A 107 -0.60 7.74 -4.44
N PHE A 108 0.62 7.94 -4.83
CA PHE A 108 1.07 9.19 -5.41
C PHE A 108 1.85 8.98 -6.70
N VAL A 109 1.81 10.00 -7.53
CA VAL A 109 2.58 10.07 -8.78
C VAL A 109 3.43 11.32 -8.74
N LEU A 110 4.74 11.13 -8.91
CA LEU A 110 5.68 12.24 -8.97
C LEU A 110 5.66 12.91 -10.33
N ARG A 111 5.65 14.24 -10.35
CA ARG A 111 5.84 15.02 -11.58
C ARG A 111 7.32 15.13 -11.97
N PRO A 112 7.65 15.11 -13.27
CA PRO A 112 6.74 14.87 -14.40
C PRO A 112 6.31 13.40 -14.50
N CYS A 113 5.04 13.13 -14.77
CA CYS A 113 4.50 11.77 -14.91
C CYS A 113 3.92 11.52 -16.30
N LYS A 114 3.94 10.25 -16.71
CA LYS A 114 3.26 9.80 -17.91
C LYS A 114 1.83 9.36 -17.59
N PRO A 115 0.89 9.47 -18.55
CA PRO A 115 -0.47 8.97 -18.35
C PRO A 115 -0.54 7.50 -17.91
N GLU A 116 0.36 6.66 -18.41
CA GLU A 116 0.42 5.24 -18.07
C GLU A 116 0.76 5.02 -16.59
N ASP A 117 1.63 5.86 -16.01
CA ASP A 117 2.00 5.77 -14.59
C ASP A 117 0.77 6.08 -13.71
N LEU A 118 -0.01 7.08 -14.13
CA LEU A 118 -1.25 7.45 -13.45
C LEU A 118 -2.28 6.31 -13.49
N LEU A 119 -2.47 5.69 -14.66
CA LEU A 119 -3.41 4.58 -14.83
C LEU A 119 -3.00 3.36 -14.00
N LEU A 120 -1.70 3.07 -13.93
CA LEU A 120 -1.18 1.98 -13.10
C LEU A 120 -1.48 2.22 -11.61
N ARG A 121 -1.29 3.46 -11.13
CA ARG A 121 -1.60 3.83 -9.74
C ARG A 121 -3.10 3.83 -9.46
N ALA A 122 -3.91 4.34 -10.39
CA ALA A 122 -5.37 4.28 -10.29
C ALA A 122 -5.87 2.83 -10.18
N TYR A 123 -5.32 1.93 -10.98
CA TYR A 123 -5.59 0.50 -10.87
C TYR A 123 -5.17 -0.07 -9.49
N GLY A 124 -3.97 0.30 -9.03
CA GLY A 124 -3.44 -0.13 -7.74
C GLY A 124 -4.37 0.22 -6.58
N VAL A 125 -4.77 1.49 -6.45
CA VAL A 125 -5.61 1.96 -5.35
C VAL A 125 -7.02 1.36 -5.38
N LEU A 126 -7.59 1.12 -6.57
CA LEU A 126 -8.91 0.47 -6.68
C LEU A 126 -8.85 -1.02 -6.30
N ARG A 127 -7.83 -1.74 -6.76
CA ARG A 127 -7.61 -3.15 -6.39
C ARG A 127 -7.43 -3.28 -4.89
N PHE A 128 -6.70 -2.35 -4.32
CA PHE A 128 -6.40 -2.31 -2.91
C PHE A 128 -7.66 -2.10 -2.06
N ALA A 129 -8.52 -1.16 -2.43
CA ALA A 129 -9.79 -0.93 -1.75
C ALA A 129 -10.72 -2.17 -1.77
N GLN A 130 -10.71 -2.94 -2.85
CA GLN A 130 -11.46 -4.20 -2.93
C GLN A 130 -10.90 -5.28 -2.00
N THR A 131 -9.57 -5.32 -1.84
CA THR A 131 -8.90 -6.25 -0.93
C THR A 131 -9.22 -5.91 0.53
N GLU A 132 -9.35 -4.63 0.86
CA GLU A 132 -9.69 -4.14 2.20
C GLU A 132 -11.04 -4.68 2.70
N GLU A 133 -12.07 -4.69 1.84
CA GLU A 133 -13.38 -5.26 2.19
C GLU A 133 -13.31 -6.76 2.48
N VAL A 134 -12.52 -7.50 1.71
CA VAL A 134 -12.34 -8.94 1.89
C VAL A 134 -11.56 -9.24 3.17
N VAL A 135 -10.48 -8.50 3.45
CA VAL A 135 -9.66 -8.70 4.65
C VAL A 135 -10.43 -8.33 5.92
N ALA A 136 -11.21 -7.25 5.91
CA ALA A 136 -12.05 -6.88 7.06
C ALA A 136 -13.09 -7.97 7.38
N GLN A 137 -13.68 -8.61 6.36
CA GLN A 137 -14.62 -9.72 6.55
C GLN A 137 -13.95 -10.99 7.10
N VAL A 138 -12.68 -11.24 6.75
CA VAL A 138 -11.92 -12.40 7.25
C VAL A 138 -11.43 -12.16 8.67
N ALA A 139 -10.97 -10.96 8.99
CA ALA A 139 -10.53 -10.58 10.35
C ALA A 139 -11.67 -10.69 11.38
N ASP A 140 -12.91 -10.36 10.98
CA ASP A 140 -14.09 -10.47 11.85
C ASP A 140 -14.45 -11.93 12.18
N ARG A 141 -14.03 -12.88 11.35
CA ARG A 141 -14.32 -14.33 11.55
C ARG A 141 -13.30 -15.08 12.41
N ASN A 142 -12.02 -14.66 12.41
CA ASN A 142 -10.91 -15.44 13.00
C ASN A 142 -10.14 -14.74 14.13
N GLY A 143 -10.55 -13.56 14.58
CA GLY A 143 -9.76 -12.70 15.48
C GLY A 143 -8.64 -11.96 14.73
N ALA A 144 -8.08 -10.94 15.36
CA ALA A 144 -7.00 -10.15 14.74
C ALA A 144 -5.74 -11.01 14.59
N ARG A 145 -5.26 -11.19 13.36
CA ARG A 145 -3.98 -11.89 13.09
C ARG A 145 -2.81 -11.04 13.54
N ARG A 146 -1.81 -11.69 14.10
CA ARG A 146 -0.62 -11.05 14.68
C ARG A 146 0.56 -11.15 13.73
N ILE A 147 1.13 -9.99 13.37
CA ILE A 147 2.27 -9.88 12.48
C ILE A 147 3.44 -9.26 13.23
N VAL A 148 4.60 -9.90 13.18
CA VAL A 148 5.85 -9.32 13.67
C VAL A 148 6.54 -8.57 12.52
N VAL A 149 6.92 -7.32 12.78
CA VAL A 149 7.69 -6.48 11.86
C VAL A 149 9.08 -6.28 12.45
N ALA A 150 10.09 -6.80 11.78
CA ALA A 150 11.49 -6.65 12.17
C ALA A 150 12.23 -5.79 11.16
N ASP A 151 12.66 -4.61 11.59
CA ASP A 151 13.42 -3.64 10.77
C ASP A 151 14.13 -2.67 11.72
N ASP A 152 15.35 -2.25 11.42
CA ASP A 152 16.07 -1.27 12.24
C ASP A 152 15.74 0.17 11.89
N ASP A 153 15.19 0.42 10.69
CA ASP A 153 14.73 1.74 10.26
C ASP A 153 13.35 2.09 10.83
N ALA A 154 13.34 3.10 11.69
CA ALA A 154 12.12 3.59 12.32
C ALA A 154 11.06 4.06 11.30
N THR A 155 11.48 4.59 10.16
CA THR A 155 10.57 5.07 9.10
C THR A 155 9.85 3.90 8.45
N THR A 156 10.56 2.84 8.11
CA THR A 156 10.01 1.59 7.58
C THR A 156 9.03 0.95 8.58
N ILE A 157 9.39 0.88 9.86
CA ILE A 157 8.52 0.35 10.91
C ILE A 157 7.21 1.13 10.98
N VAL A 158 7.28 2.46 11.03
CA VAL A 158 6.08 3.32 11.10
C VAL A 158 5.21 3.11 9.86
N MET A 159 5.79 3.06 8.69
CA MET A 159 5.08 2.83 7.43
C MET A 159 4.37 1.47 7.45
N ILE A 160 5.09 0.38 7.71
CA ILE A 160 4.52 -0.98 7.71
C ILE A 160 3.47 -1.13 8.80
N SER A 161 3.74 -0.68 10.03
CA SER A 161 2.79 -0.79 11.14
C SER A 161 1.52 0.01 10.90
N THR A 162 1.61 1.16 10.23
CA THR A 162 0.44 1.95 9.83
C THR A 162 -0.42 1.19 8.82
N ILE A 163 0.23 0.57 7.82
CA ILE A 163 -0.43 -0.29 6.84
C ILE A 163 -1.15 -1.44 7.57
N LEU A 164 -0.45 -2.19 8.40
CA LEU A 164 -1.01 -3.36 9.09
C LEU A 164 -2.18 -3.01 10.00
N LYS A 165 -2.08 -1.94 10.80
CA LYS A 165 -3.15 -1.47 11.69
C LYS A 165 -4.41 -1.09 10.93
N HIS A 166 -4.26 -0.49 9.75
CA HIS A 166 -5.41 -0.16 8.91
C HIS A 166 -6.16 -1.41 8.45
N PHE A 167 -5.46 -2.50 8.17
CA PHE A 167 -6.07 -3.79 7.83
C PHE A 167 -6.43 -4.64 9.05
N HIS A 168 -6.52 -4.03 10.23
CA HIS A 168 -6.91 -4.69 11.47
C HIS A 168 -5.98 -5.84 11.89
N TYR A 169 -4.71 -5.82 11.45
CA TYR A 169 -3.68 -6.69 11.98
C TYR A 169 -3.11 -6.14 13.28
N GLU A 170 -2.87 -7.02 14.24
CA GLU A 170 -2.03 -6.70 15.39
C GLU A 170 -0.56 -6.74 14.97
N CYS A 171 0.20 -5.71 15.35
CA CYS A 171 1.58 -5.54 14.95
C CYS A 171 2.48 -5.48 16.17
N GLU A 172 3.47 -6.37 16.23
CA GLU A 172 4.56 -6.33 17.20
C GLU A 172 5.87 -5.99 16.48
N ILE A 173 6.74 -5.22 17.13
CA ILE A 173 7.91 -4.63 16.50
C ILE A 173 9.18 -5.22 17.10
N ALA A 174 10.10 -5.65 16.23
CA ALA A 174 11.48 -5.98 16.54
C ALA A 174 12.43 -5.00 15.82
N ARG A 175 13.56 -4.67 16.43
CA ARG A 175 14.53 -3.75 15.83
C ARG A 175 15.81 -4.44 15.35
N ASP A 176 15.89 -5.73 15.54
CA ASP A 176 16.94 -6.62 15.05
C ASP A 176 16.44 -8.06 14.97
N GLY A 177 17.26 -8.94 14.39
CA GLY A 177 16.90 -10.33 14.20
C GLY A 177 16.84 -11.14 15.50
N GLU A 178 17.59 -10.78 16.53
CA GLU A 178 17.54 -11.48 17.83
C GLU A 178 16.20 -11.22 18.52
N GLN A 179 15.75 -9.96 18.57
CA GLN A 179 14.44 -9.58 19.08
C GLN A 179 13.32 -10.26 18.26
N ALA A 180 13.46 -10.28 16.93
CA ALA A 180 12.47 -10.93 16.07
C ALA A 180 12.28 -12.41 16.40
N VAL A 181 13.36 -13.15 16.59
CA VAL A 181 13.34 -14.56 16.99
C VAL A 181 12.73 -14.73 18.38
N GLU A 182 13.10 -13.89 19.34
CA GLU A 182 12.57 -13.96 20.71
C GLU A 182 11.05 -13.72 20.74
N ILE A 183 10.59 -12.68 20.05
CA ILE A 183 9.17 -12.35 19.93
C ILE A 183 8.42 -13.51 19.24
N ALA A 184 8.96 -14.05 18.15
CA ALA A 184 8.34 -15.15 17.41
C ALA A 184 8.12 -16.38 18.29
N ARG A 185 9.10 -16.75 19.12
CA ARG A 185 9.00 -17.87 20.06
C ARG A 185 7.90 -17.69 21.11
N LYS A 186 7.78 -16.46 21.64
CA LYS A 186 6.80 -16.13 22.69
C LYS A 186 5.39 -15.99 22.15
N MET A 187 5.27 -15.33 21.01
CA MET A 187 4.00 -14.86 20.47
C MET A 187 3.36 -15.83 19.49
N LYS A 188 4.19 -16.62 18.79
CA LYS A 188 3.77 -17.49 17.68
C LYS A 188 2.92 -16.70 16.68
N PRO A 189 3.50 -15.72 15.98
CA PRO A 189 2.76 -14.85 15.08
C PRO A 189 2.25 -15.61 13.87
N ASP A 190 1.21 -15.07 13.24
CA ASP A 190 0.65 -15.61 12.01
C ASP A 190 1.55 -15.33 10.79
N LEU A 191 2.39 -14.28 10.87
CA LEU A 191 3.34 -13.89 9.82
C LEU A 191 4.48 -13.05 10.42
N MET A 192 5.66 -13.13 9.80
CA MET A 192 6.76 -12.22 10.04
C MET A 192 7.14 -11.47 8.77
N LEU A 193 7.32 -10.15 8.89
CA LEU A 193 7.98 -9.28 7.92
C LEU A 193 9.39 -9.01 8.45
N LEU A 194 10.41 -9.49 7.76
CA LEU A 194 11.77 -9.54 8.27
C LEU A 194 12.71 -8.81 7.31
N ASP A 195 13.21 -7.65 7.73
CA ASP A 195 14.22 -6.93 6.96
C ASP A 195 15.50 -7.76 6.83
N VAL A 196 16.10 -7.73 5.65
CA VAL A 196 17.35 -8.46 5.39
C VAL A 196 18.54 -7.80 6.08
N SER A 197 18.56 -6.46 6.11
CA SER A 197 19.73 -5.68 6.54
C SER A 197 19.53 -5.12 7.95
N MET A 198 19.64 -5.94 8.97
CA MET A 198 19.52 -5.52 10.37
C MET A 198 20.85 -5.73 11.13
N PRO A 199 21.09 -4.95 12.21
CA PRO A 199 22.22 -5.16 13.10
C PRO A 199 22.07 -6.45 13.92
N ASN A 200 23.17 -6.90 14.56
CA ASN A 200 23.29 -8.08 15.40
C ASN A 200 23.04 -9.38 14.64
N LEU A 201 21.81 -9.70 14.35
CA LEU A 201 21.37 -10.85 13.56
C LEU A 201 20.61 -10.35 12.33
N ASN A 202 21.17 -10.55 11.14
CA ASN A 202 20.52 -10.13 9.90
C ASN A 202 19.31 -11.03 9.54
N GLY A 203 18.47 -10.58 8.57
CA GLY A 203 17.24 -11.29 8.25
C GLY A 203 17.43 -12.72 7.74
N PHE A 204 18.51 -13.00 7.00
CA PHE A 204 18.79 -14.37 6.53
C PHE A 204 19.21 -15.29 7.69
N GLU A 205 20.01 -14.76 8.61
CA GLU A 205 20.44 -15.49 9.81
C GLU A 205 19.24 -15.73 10.75
N ALA A 206 18.42 -14.71 10.98
CA ALA A 206 17.19 -14.84 11.75
C ALA A 206 16.24 -15.88 11.15
N LEU A 207 16.02 -15.86 9.81
CA LEU A 207 15.23 -16.86 9.11
C LEU A 207 15.78 -18.27 9.32
N THR A 208 17.12 -18.45 9.24
CA THR A 208 17.76 -19.75 9.48
C THR A 208 17.49 -20.26 10.89
N VAL A 209 17.56 -19.38 11.90
CA VAL A 209 17.24 -19.71 13.30
C VAL A 209 15.76 -20.08 13.42
N LEU A 210 14.86 -19.31 12.84
CA LEU A 210 13.41 -19.57 12.87
C LEU A 210 13.07 -20.93 12.24
N ARG A 211 13.70 -21.31 11.14
CA ARG A 211 13.44 -22.58 10.45
C ARG A 211 14.03 -23.79 11.19
N SER A 212 15.07 -23.58 11.99
CA SER A 212 15.68 -24.66 12.81
C SER A 212 14.93 -24.90 14.12
N ASP A 213 14.09 -23.98 14.57
CA ASP A 213 13.37 -24.05 15.84
C ASP A 213 11.97 -24.69 15.66
N MET A 214 11.67 -25.72 16.45
CA MET A 214 10.41 -26.46 16.38
C MET A 214 9.16 -25.58 16.62
N VAL A 215 9.29 -24.48 17.36
CA VAL A 215 8.18 -23.59 17.70
C VAL A 215 7.85 -22.62 16.54
N THR A 216 8.88 -22.17 15.82
CA THR A 216 8.76 -21.08 14.83
C THR A 216 8.96 -21.53 13.38
N ARG A 217 9.40 -22.79 13.14
CA ARG A 217 9.74 -23.28 11.79
C ARG A 217 8.60 -23.20 10.77
N SER A 218 7.35 -23.27 11.23
CA SER A 218 6.15 -23.18 10.40
C SER A 218 5.58 -21.78 10.30
N THR A 219 6.12 -20.81 11.04
CA THR A 219 5.68 -19.40 10.95
C THR A 219 6.02 -18.86 9.57
N PRO A 220 5.05 -18.35 8.81
CA PRO A 220 5.31 -17.73 7.51
C PRO A 220 6.23 -16.52 7.65
N VAL A 221 7.17 -16.37 6.70
CA VAL A 221 8.13 -15.26 6.69
C VAL A 221 8.20 -14.64 5.29
N ILE A 222 7.97 -13.33 5.24
CA ILE A 222 8.24 -12.49 4.07
C ILE A 222 9.52 -11.70 4.35
N LEU A 223 10.54 -11.87 3.51
CA LEU A 223 11.74 -11.04 3.57
C LEU A 223 11.48 -9.68 2.92
N VAL A 224 11.96 -8.63 3.56
CA VAL A 224 11.90 -7.25 3.05
C VAL A 224 13.33 -6.77 2.84
N SER A 225 13.69 -6.22 1.68
CA SER A 225 15.08 -5.84 1.38
C SER A 225 15.19 -4.60 0.51
N ALA A 226 16.21 -3.80 0.72
CA ALA A 226 16.57 -2.72 -0.18
C ALA A 226 17.25 -3.21 -1.48
N HIS A 227 17.72 -4.45 -1.49
CA HIS A 227 18.42 -5.03 -2.62
C HIS A 227 17.48 -5.76 -3.58
N ARG A 228 17.69 -5.53 -4.87
CA ARG A 228 16.95 -6.19 -5.98
C ARG A 228 17.79 -7.28 -6.64
N ASP A 229 18.86 -7.70 -5.99
CA ASP A 229 19.76 -8.71 -6.54
C ASP A 229 19.05 -10.07 -6.57
N GLU A 230 19.00 -10.66 -7.76
CA GLU A 230 18.39 -11.98 -7.98
C GLU A 230 19.01 -13.06 -7.09
N ALA A 231 20.33 -12.96 -6.84
CA ALA A 231 21.03 -13.91 -5.97
C ALA A 231 20.54 -13.84 -4.51
N GLU A 232 20.22 -12.66 -3.98
CA GLU A 232 19.65 -12.52 -2.63
C GLU A 232 18.21 -13.04 -2.56
N VAL A 233 17.42 -12.81 -3.59
CA VAL A 233 16.05 -13.35 -3.69
C VAL A 233 16.07 -14.87 -3.68
N VAL A 234 16.92 -15.49 -4.53
CA VAL A 234 17.11 -16.95 -4.59
C VAL A 234 17.61 -17.51 -3.24
N ARG A 235 18.54 -16.81 -2.60
CA ARG A 235 19.03 -17.15 -1.26
C ARG A 235 17.90 -17.15 -0.23
N GLY A 236 17.05 -16.12 -0.21
CA GLY A 236 15.92 -16.04 0.72
C GLY A 236 14.96 -17.23 0.58
N PHE A 237 14.56 -17.56 -0.65
CA PHE A 237 13.72 -18.74 -0.89
C PHE A 237 14.41 -20.06 -0.54
N SER A 238 15.71 -20.19 -0.81
CA SER A 238 16.49 -21.38 -0.44
C SER A 238 16.59 -21.59 1.06
N LEU A 239 16.55 -20.51 1.86
CA LEU A 239 16.51 -20.55 3.31
C LEU A 239 15.09 -20.78 3.87
N GLY A 240 14.09 -20.84 3.01
CA GLY A 240 12.72 -21.13 3.39
C GLY A 240 11.84 -19.90 3.64
N ALA A 241 12.13 -18.75 3.03
CA ALA A 241 11.19 -17.64 2.99
C ALA A 241 9.96 -18.00 2.15
N ASP A 242 8.79 -17.56 2.58
CA ASP A 242 7.52 -17.79 1.87
C ASP A 242 7.28 -16.74 0.78
N ASP A 243 7.85 -15.55 0.94
CA ASP A 243 7.86 -14.48 -0.07
C ASP A 243 9.03 -13.51 0.15
N TYR A 244 9.18 -12.57 -0.81
CA TYR A 244 10.24 -11.56 -0.81
C TYR A 244 9.68 -10.23 -1.36
N VAL A 245 9.95 -9.11 -0.68
CA VAL A 245 9.53 -7.76 -1.08
C VAL A 245 10.74 -6.85 -1.17
N THR A 246 10.86 -6.09 -2.26
CA THR A 246 11.95 -5.12 -2.42
C THR A 246 11.51 -3.70 -2.06
N LYS A 247 12.32 -3.00 -1.26
CA LYS A 247 12.16 -1.57 -0.98
C LYS A 247 12.64 -0.74 -2.21
N PRO A 248 11.97 0.36 -2.59
CA PRO A 248 10.70 0.82 -2.05
C PRO A 248 9.51 0.01 -2.60
N PHE A 249 8.59 -0.33 -1.72
CA PHE A 249 7.31 -0.98 -2.06
C PHE A 249 6.13 -0.04 -1.75
N ASN A 250 5.02 -0.27 -2.39
CA ASN A 250 3.77 0.37 -2.03
C ASN A 250 2.90 -0.52 -1.14
N SER A 251 1.90 0.09 -0.49
CA SER A 251 0.99 -0.62 0.40
C SER A 251 0.25 -1.78 -0.29
N GLY A 252 -0.14 -1.60 -1.58
CA GLY A 252 -0.82 -2.62 -2.36
C GLY A 252 0.04 -3.85 -2.62
N GLU A 253 1.31 -3.66 -2.95
CA GLU A 253 2.26 -4.75 -3.15
C GLU A 253 2.47 -5.54 -1.85
N LEU A 254 2.76 -4.84 -0.73
CA LEU A 254 2.97 -5.47 0.55
C LEU A 254 1.75 -6.31 0.97
N MET A 255 0.55 -5.73 0.88
CA MET A 255 -0.68 -6.42 1.27
C MET A 255 -1.04 -7.60 0.35
N ALA A 256 -0.79 -7.49 -0.95
CA ALA A 256 -1.00 -8.60 -1.87
C ALA A 256 -0.15 -9.83 -1.48
N ARG A 257 1.11 -9.60 -1.06
CA ARG A 257 2.00 -10.67 -0.61
C ARG A 257 1.60 -11.23 0.76
N ILE A 258 1.26 -10.35 1.71
CA ILE A 258 0.74 -10.76 3.02
C ILE A 258 -0.50 -11.66 2.84
N ASN A 259 -1.46 -11.21 2.06
CA ASN A 259 -2.68 -11.96 1.80
C ASN A 259 -2.43 -13.29 1.08
N ARG A 260 -1.44 -13.33 0.17
CA ARG A 260 -1.04 -14.57 -0.50
C ARG A 260 -0.50 -15.59 0.48
N VAL A 261 0.35 -15.15 1.40
CA VAL A 261 1.03 -16.01 2.37
C VAL A 261 0.08 -16.46 3.50
N LEU A 262 -0.85 -15.59 3.90
CA LEU A 262 -1.82 -15.85 4.97
C LEU A 262 -3.09 -16.58 4.51
N ARG A 263 -3.26 -16.88 3.21
CA ARG A 263 -4.39 -17.68 2.73
C ARG A 263 -4.28 -19.09 3.24
N ASP A 264 -5.37 -19.61 3.78
CA ASP A 264 -5.46 -21.02 4.16
C ASP A 264 -5.24 -21.93 2.94
N PRO A 265 -4.51 -23.04 3.09
CA PRO A 265 -4.32 -24.03 2.03
C PRO A 265 -5.63 -24.63 1.51
N ASP A 266 -6.70 -24.59 2.31
CA ASP A 266 -8.04 -25.13 1.97
C ASP A 266 -8.89 -24.19 1.10
N ASP A 267 -8.43 -22.98 0.81
CA ASP A 267 -9.09 -22.02 -0.09
C ASP A 267 -8.61 -22.12 -1.56
N ARG A 268 -7.94 -23.23 -1.93
CA ARG A 268 -7.45 -23.45 -3.30
C ARG A 268 -8.36 -24.38 -4.10
#